data_f90c6118d62633a96e80138440a1bef5
#
_entry.id   f90c6118d62633a96e80138440a1bef5
#
_cell.length_a   1.000
_cell.length_b   1.000
_cell.length_c   1.000
_cell.angle_alpha   90.00
_cell.angle_beta   90.00
_cell.angle_gamma   90.00
#
_symmetry.space_group_name_H-M   'P 1'
#
loop_
_entity.id
_entity.type
_entity.pdbx_description
1 polymer ?
#
loop_
_entity_poly.entity_id
_entity_poly.type
_entity_poly.pdbx_seq_one_letter_code
_entity_poly.pdbx_strand_id
1 'polypeptide(L)'
;MRAGPGRVGDTPRVPQAVRRSGFREIHNVVRGATPTHEHLRSRVAFVIVATLALDAVASVLILHFERDAPGTEITNFGDALFWTSTQLLTVSSQLPNPISTPARVLDVFLQLWAISVVAVLAGSFGAFFHRRGVERDPLEPRTDLDAKPPR
;
A
#
# COMPACT_ATOMS: atom_id res chain seq x y z
N MET A 1 -63.74 -0.56 37.82
CA MET A 1 -62.73 -1.14 36.97
C MET A 1 -62.28 -0.04 35.98
N ARG A 2 -61.13 0.60 36.24
CA ARG A 2 -60.56 1.69 35.38
C ARG A 2 -59.25 1.16 34.83
N ALA A 3 -59.21 0.99 33.52
CA ALA A 3 -58.00 0.67 32.76
C ALA A 3 -57.12 1.94 32.65
N GLY A 4 -55.88 1.87 33.09
CA GLY A 4 -54.88 2.93 32.91
C GLY A 4 -54.27 2.95 31.49
N PRO A 5 -53.86 4.14 31.01
CA PRO A 5 -53.29 4.27 29.67
C PRO A 5 -51.88 3.67 29.60
N GLY A 6 -51.62 2.89 28.53
CA GLY A 6 -50.35 2.27 28.22
C GLY A 6 -49.26 3.34 27.93
N ARG A 7 -48.08 3.14 28.50
CA ARG A 7 -46.87 3.89 28.20
C ARG A 7 -46.35 3.52 26.84
N VAL A 8 -46.46 4.49 25.92
CA VAL A 8 -45.86 4.41 24.59
C VAL A 8 -44.37 4.78 24.70
N GLY A 9 -43.51 3.86 24.24
CA GLY A 9 -42.27 4.15 23.53
C GLY A 9 -41.10 4.77 24.30
N ASP A 10 -40.35 3.97 25.04
CA ASP A 10 -38.94 4.25 25.29
C ASP A 10 -38.12 3.69 24.11
N THR A 11 -37.81 4.57 23.17
CA THR A 11 -36.78 4.27 22.17
C THR A 11 -35.41 4.28 22.87
N PRO A 12 -34.57 3.23 22.74
CA PRO A 12 -33.26 3.20 23.37
C PRO A 12 -32.39 4.33 22.78
N ARG A 13 -32.09 5.33 23.60
CA ARG A 13 -31.11 6.38 23.26
C ARG A 13 -29.74 5.76 23.21
N VAL A 14 -29.18 5.58 21.99
CA VAL A 14 -27.80 5.16 21.81
C VAL A 14 -26.88 6.16 22.51
N PRO A 15 -26.02 5.75 23.44
CA PRO A 15 -25.15 6.65 24.19
C PRO A 15 -24.23 7.44 23.24
N GLN A 16 -24.22 8.76 23.33
CA GLN A 16 -23.37 9.64 22.52
C GLN A 16 -21.87 9.38 22.70
N ALA A 17 -21.45 8.66 23.73
CA ALA A 17 -20.09 8.23 23.99
C ALA A 17 -19.54 7.29 22.91
N VAL A 18 -20.37 6.43 22.30
CA VAL A 18 -19.96 5.49 21.26
C VAL A 18 -19.58 6.20 19.96
N ARG A 19 -20.24 7.31 19.65
CA ARG A 19 -19.98 8.09 18.43
C ARG A 19 -18.66 8.87 18.45
N ARG A 20 -18.22 9.29 19.65
CA ARG A 20 -16.95 10.04 19.82
C ARG A 20 -15.72 9.13 19.82
N SER A 21 -15.86 7.86 20.15
CA SER A 21 -14.77 6.86 20.16
C SER A 21 -14.29 6.57 18.75
N GLY A 22 -15.18 6.38 17.77
CA GLY A 22 -14.82 6.02 16.41
C GLY A 22 -13.97 7.07 15.67
N PHE A 23 -14.27 8.38 15.86
CA PHE A 23 -13.48 9.45 15.23
C PHE A 23 -12.07 9.58 15.83
N ARG A 24 -11.92 9.35 17.14
CA ARG A 24 -10.59 9.35 17.78
C ARG A 24 -9.76 8.14 17.37
N GLU A 25 -10.39 7.02 17.12
CA GLU A 25 -9.76 5.78 16.68
C GLU A 25 -9.26 5.90 15.23
N ILE A 26 -10.07 6.46 14.34
CA ILE A 26 -9.67 6.75 12.95
C ILE A 26 -8.49 7.75 12.92
N HIS A 27 -8.54 8.80 13.73
CA HIS A 27 -7.46 9.79 13.82
C HIS A 27 -6.15 9.21 14.41
N ASN A 28 -6.25 8.27 15.35
CA ASN A 28 -5.09 7.57 15.91
C ASN A 28 -4.50 6.54 14.95
N VAL A 29 -5.33 5.89 14.12
CA VAL A 29 -4.88 5.00 13.04
C VAL A 29 -4.13 5.79 11.97
N VAL A 30 -4.61 6.98 11.61
CA VAL A 30 -3.94 7.86 10.65
C VAL A 30 -2.64 8.46 11.20
N ARG A 31 -2.55 8.68 12.52
CA ARG A 31 -1.33 9.21 13.18
C ARG A 31 -0.29 8.16 13.53
N GLY A 32 -0.54 6.85 13.33
CA GLY A 32 0.46 5.80 13.50
C GLY A 32 1.01 5.71 14.92
N ALA A 33 0.12 5.56 15.92
CA ALA A 33 0.51 5.52 17.33
C ALA A 33 1.15 4.19 17.80
N THR A 34 1.55 3.30 16.87
CA THR A 34 2.23 2.04 17.21
C THR A 34 3.56 1.91 16.48
N PRO A 35 4.63 1.43 17.14
CA PRO A 35 5.97 1.30 16.54
C PRO A 35 5.99 0.49 15.23
N THR A 36 5.09 -0.47 15.09
CA THR A 36 4.97 -1.31 13.88
C THR A 36 4.49 -0.52 12.66
N HIS A 37 3.66 0.51 12.85
CA HIS A 37 3.19 1.39 11.78
C HIS A 37 4.27 2.36 11.31
N GLU A 38 5.15 2.81 12.19
CA GLU A 38 6.24 3.73 11.83
C GLU A 38 7.25 3.06 10.89
N HIS A 39 7.61 1.81 11.15
CA HIS A 39 8.53 1.07 10.28
C HIS A 39 7.94 0.78 8.90
N LEU A 40 6.65 0.43 8.80
CA LEU A 40 6.01 0.20 7.51
C LEU A 40 5.90 1.51 6.73
N ARG A 41 5.47 2.60 7.38
CA ARG A 41 5.36 3.93 6.77
C ARG A 41 6.71 4.43 6.26
N SER A 42 7.77 4.27 7.05
CA SER A 42 9.12 4.66 6.65
C SER A 42 9.62 3.88 5.43
N ARG A 43 9.39 2.57 5.38
CA ARG A 43 9.76 1.73 4.23
C ARG A 43 8.99 2.12 2.97
N VAL A 44 7.68 2.30 3.08
CA VAL A 44 6.84 2.72 1.95
C VAL A 44 7.24 4.11 1.46
N ALA A 45 7.46 5.07 2.37
CA ALA A 45 7.92 6.40 2.02
C ALA A 45 9.29 6.36 1.32
N PHE A 46 10.23 5.57 1.83
CA PHE A 46 11.54 5.39 1.20
C PHE A 46 11.42 4.83 -0.22
N VAL A 47 10.60 3.79 -0.42
CA VAL A 47 10.38 3.19 -1.74
C VAL A 47 9.77 4.20 -2.71
N ILE A 48 8.79 5.00 -2.28
CA ILE A 48 8.18 6.04 -3.10
C ILE A 48 9.23 7.09 -3.51
N VAL A 49 9.99 7.62 -2.55
CA VAL A 49 11.01 8.64 -2.82
C VAL A 49 12.10 8.08 -3.73
N ALA A 50 12.57 6.86 -3.49
CA ALA A 50 13.56 6.20 -4.33
C ALA A 50 13.04 5.98 -5.77
N THR A 51 11.78 5.58 -5.92
CA THR A 51 11.16 5.40 -7.25
C THR A 51 11.00 6.73 -7.99
N LEU A 52 10.57 7.80 -7.31
CA LEU A 52 10.48 9.13 -7.92
C LEU A 52 11.87 9.69 -8.33
N ALA A 53 12.89 9.46 -7.50
CA ALA A 53 14.26 9.85 -7.84
C ALA A 53 14.78 9.04 -9.05
N LEU A 54 14.51 7.73 -9.09
CA LEU A 54 14.85 6.89 -10.23
C LEU A 54 14.12 7.32 -11.49
N ASP A 55 12.82 7.64 -11.40
CA ASP A 55 12.02 8.14 -12.53
C ASP A 55 12.63 9.41 -13.13
N ALA A 56 12.96 10.40 -12.30
CA ALA A 56 13.59 11.64 -12.74
C ALA A 56 14.95 11.41 -13.44
N VAL A 57 15.80 10.56 -12.84
CA VAL A 57 17.12 10.24 -13.44
C VAL A 57 16.96 9.46 -14.74
N ALA A 58 16.08 8.45 -14.75
CA ALA A 58 15.83 7.65 -15.95
C ALA A 58 15.25 8.49 -17.09
N SER A 59 14.35 9.45 -16.80
CA SER A 59 13.79 10.35 -17.79
C SER A 59 14.86 11.19 -18.50
N VAL A 60 15.84 11.70 -17.74
CA VAL A 60 16.97 12.44 -18.31
C VAL A 60 17.84 11.53 -19.18
N LEU A 61 18.11 10.31 -18.73
CA LEU A 61 18.91 9.34 -19.47
C LEU A 61 18.20 8.86 -20.75
N ILE A 62 16.91 8.56 -20.68
CA ILE A 62 16.10 8.16 -21.84
C ILE A 62 16.09 9.29 -22.87
N LEU A 63 15.81 10.52 -22.44
CA LEU A 63 15.84 11.66 -23.34
C LEU A 63 17.23 11.83 -23.99
N HIS A 64 18.30 11.67 -23.21
CA HIS A 64 19.66 11.77 -23.72
C HIS A 64 19.98 10.70 -24.78
N PHE A 65 19.52 9.48 -24.59
CA PHE A 65 19.80 8.38 -25.53
C PHE A 65 18.87 8.35 -26.73
N GLU A 66 17.64 8.88 -26.61
CA GLU A 66 16.63 8.83 -27.68
C GLU A 66 16.55 10.09 -28.53
N ARG A 67 16.89 11.28 -28.01
CA ARG A 67 16.66 12.56 -28.68
C ARG A 67 17.20 12.62 -30.10
N ASP A 68 18.27 11.92 -30.41
CA ASP A 68 18.93 11.91 -31.70
C ASP A 68 18.67 10.59 -32.48
N ALA A 69 17.86 9.70 -31.97
CA ALA A 69 17.54 8.42 -32.60
C ALA A 69 16.51 8.61 -33.72
N PRO A 70 16.79 8.17 -34.96
CA PRO A 70 15.86 8.34 -36.07
C PRO A 70 14.58 7.53 -35.86
N GLY A 71 13.43 8.20 -35.85
CA GLY A 71 12.11 7.59 -35.69
C GLY A 71 11.64 7.47 -34.26
N THR A 72 12.34 8.05 -33.28
CA THR A 72 11.86 8.12 -31.91
C THR A 72 10.70 9.10 -31.76
N GLU A 73 9.75 8.80 -30.89
CA GLU A 73 8.68 9.72 -30.45
C GLU A 73 9.02 10.40 -29.12
N ILE A 74 10.12 10.02 -28.47
CA ILE A 74 10.59 10.62 -27.21
C ILE A 74 11.50 11.79 -27.54
N THR A 75 10.90 12.96 -27.73
CA THR A 75 11.62 14.15 -28.25
C THR A 75 11.88 15.22 -27.20
N ASN A 76 11.16 15.18 -26.10
CA ASN A 76 11.27 16.16 -25.02
C ASN A 76 11.21 15.49 -23.64
N PHE A 77 11.51 16.26 -22.59
CA PHE A 77 11.53 15.75 -21.22
C PHE A 77 10.15 15.25 -20.75
N GLY A 78 9.06 15.88 -21.21
CA GLY A 78 7.71 15.45 -20.87
C GLY A 78 7.39 14.05 -21.41
N ASP A 79 7.76 13.76 -22.66
CA ASP A 79 7.61 12.45 -23.27
C ASP A 79 8.44 11.40 -22.54
N ALA A 80 9.70 11.72 -22.23
CA ALA A 80 10.58 10.84 -21.48
C ALA A 80 10.05 10.54 -20.08
N LEU A 81 9.60 11.56 -19.35
CA LEU A 81 9.01 11.41 -18.01
C LEU A 81 7.72 10.58 -18.06
N PHE A 82 6.85 10.84 -19.00
CA PHE A 82 5.62 10.07 -19.17
C PHE A 82 5.94 8.60 -19.46
N TRP A 83 6.88 8.33 -20.36
CA TRP A 83 7.28 6.97 -20.72
C TRP A 83 7.90 6.24 -19.53
N THR A 84 8.88 6.82 -18.82
CA THR A 84 9.53 6.19 -17.65
C THR A 84 8.56 5.97 -16.51
N SER A 85 7.68 6.92 -16.21
CA SER A 85 6.64 6.77 -15.19
C SER A 85 5.70 5.59 -15.51
N THR A 86 5.30 5.41 -16.78
CA THR A 86 4.44 4.29 -17.17
C THR A 86 5.16 2.95 -17.04
N GLN A 87 6.46 2.87 -17.33
CA GLN A 87 7.26 1.67 -17.10
C GLN A 87 7.36 1.31 -15.60
N LEU A 88 7.60 2.31 -14.75
CA LEU A 88 7.67 2.12 -13.29
C LEU A 88 6.32 1.75 -12.66
N LEU A 89 5.21 2.19 -13.26
CA LEU A 89 3.86 1.82 -12.84
C LEU A 89 3.41 0.48 -13.44
N THR A 90 4.25 -0.18 -14.22
CA THR A 90 3.93 -1.44 -14.95
C THR A 90 2.71 -1.32 -15.87
N VAL A 91 2.45 -0.11 -16.36
CA VAL A 91 1.37 0.18 -17.30
C VAL A 91 1.98 0.35 -18.69
N SER A 92 1.36 -0.21 -19.70
CA SER A 92 1.81 -0.03 -21.09
C SER A 92 1.75 1.45 -21.46
N SER A 93 2.88 2.01 -21.91
CA SER A 93 2.92 3.36 -22.44
C SER A 93 2.17 3.44 -23.78
N GLN A 94 1.55 4.59 -24.06
CA GLN A 94 1.00 4.91 -25.37
C GLN A 94 2.09 5.35 -26.36
N LEU A 95 3.27 5.73 -25.83
CA LEU A 95 4.44 6.02 -26.65
C LEU A 95 5.14 4.71 -27.04
N PRO A 96 5.71 4.64 -28.26
CA PRO A 96 6.52 3.51 -28.68
C PRO A 96 7.72 3.28 -27.75
N ASN A 97 8.18 2.05 -27.71
CA ASN A 97 9.37 1.70 -26.96
C ASN A 97 10.61 2.37 -27.53
N PRO A 98 11.62 2.65 -26.69
CA PRO A 98 12.88 3.24 -27.11
C PRO A 98 13.55 2.45 -28.25
N ILE A 99 14.16 3.16 -29.18
CA ILE A 99 14.80 2.57 -30.36
C ILE A 99 16.28 2.30 -30.08
N SER A 100 16.94 3.19 -29.33
CA SER A 100 18.36 3.07 -29.03
C SER A 100 18.68 1.89 -28.09
N THR A 101 19.78 1.22 -28.33
CA THR A 101 20.23 0.09 -27.50
C THR A 101 20.41 0.48 -26.02
N PRO A 102 21.06 1.61 -25.66
CA PRO A 102 21.23 1.97 -24.27
C PRO A 102 19.90 2.27 -23.57
N ALA A 103 18.92 2.86 -24.25
CA ALA A 103 17.61 3.10 -23.69
C ALA A 103 16.83 1.79 -23.46
N ARG A 104 16.96 0.81 -24.35
CA ARG A 104 16.37 -0.55 -24.15
C ARG A 104 16.98 -1.29 -22.97
N VAL A 105 18.28 -1.15 -22.74
CA VAL A 105 18.92 -1.74 -21.55
C VAL A 105 18.40 -1.06 -20.29
N LEU A 106 18.27 0.27 -20.31
CA LEU A 106 17.70 1.01 -19.17
C LEU A 106 16.25 0.61 -18.90
N ASP A 107 15.45 0.38 -19.94
CA ASP A 107 14.08 -0.11 -19.85
C ASP A 107 14.00 -1.43 -19.05
N VAL A 108 14.86 -2.40 -19.35
CA VAL A 108 14.91 -3.67 -18.60
C VAL A 108 15.21 -3.44 -17.12
N PHE A 109 16.10 -2.51 -16.79
CA PHE A 109 16.39 -2.15 -15.39
C PHE A 109 15.17 -1.48 -14.71
N LEU A 110 14.45 -0.62 -15.39
CA LEU A 110 13.24 0.01 -14.85
C LEU A 110 12.15 -1.02 -14.57
N GLN A 111 11.92 -1.97 -15.47
CA GLN A 111 10.97 -3.05 -15.30
C GLN A 111 11.35 -3.97 -14.14
N LEU A 112 12.63 -4.33 -14.02
CA LEU A 112 13.12 -5.14 -12.91
C LEU A 112 12.95 -4.44 -11.56
N TRP A 113 13.22 -3.13 -11.52
CA TRP A 113 12.95 -2.29 -10.35
C TRP A 113 11.47 -2.29 -9.99
N ALA A 114 10.57 -2.04 -10.95
CA ALA A 114 9.13 -1.99 -10.76
C ALA A 114 8.59 -3.31 -10.15
N ILE A 115 9.00 -4.46 -10.71
CA ILE A 115 8.62 -5.78 -10.18
C ILE A 115 9.14 -5.97 -8.75
N SER A 116 10.37 -5.55 -8.47
CA SER A 116 10.96 -5.65 -7.14
C SER A 116 10.22 -4.81 -6.11
N VAL A 117 9.80 -3.58 -6.48
CA VAL A 117 8.99 -2.70 -5.64
C VAL A 117 7.65 -3.35 -5.31
N VAL A 118 6.95 -3.89 -6.31
CA VAL A 118 5.66 -4.58 -6.09
C VAL A 118 5.84 -5.78 -5.17
N ALA A 119 6.88 -6.58 -5.35
CA ALA A 119 7.18 -7.74 -4.51
C ALA A 119 7.45 -7.34 -3.04
N VAL A 120 8.24 -6.28 -2.81
CA VAL A 120 8.55 -5.76 -1.47
C VAL A 120 7.30 -5.22 -0.79
N LEU A 121 6.46 -4.48 -1.51
CA LEU A 121 5.19 -3.98 -0.97
C LEU A 121 4.25 -5.12 -0.63
N ALA A 122 4.03 -6.07 -1.56
CA ALA A 122 3.19 -7.24 -1.33
C ALA A 122 3.65 -8.07 -0.12
N GLY A 123 4.96 -8.33 0.00
CA GLY A 123 5.55 -9.01 1.15
C GLY A 123 5.35 -8.26 2.47
N SER A 124 5.47 -6.93 2.44
CA SER A 124 5.26 -6.08 3.61
C SER A 124 3.80 -6.10 4.10
N PHE A 125 2.84 -6.05 3.18
CA PHE A 125 1.42 -6.18 3.49
C PHE A 125 1.09 -7.59 3.98
N GLY A 126 1.62 -8.64 3.34
CA GLY A 126 1.44 -10.03 3.78
C GLY A 126 1.91 -10.26 5.21
N ALA A 127 3.10 -9.78 5.56
CA ALA A 127 3.63 -9.86 6.92
C ALA A 127 2.78 -9.09 7.94
N PHE A 128 2.24 -7.92 7.56
CA PHE A 128 1.35 -7.14 8.40
C PHE A 128 0.04 -7.87 8.69
N PHE A 129 -0.61 -8.43 7.68
CA PHE A 129 -1.85 -9.18 7.85
C PHE A 129 -1.65 -10.48 8.63
N HIS A 130 -0.53 -11.18 8.42
CA HIS A 130 -0.20 -12.38 9.18
C HIS A 130 -0.07 -12.09 10.68
N ARG A 131 0.66 -11.05 11.06
CA ARG A 131 0.80 -10.65 12.47
C ARG A 131 -0.53 -10.29 13.10
N ARG A 132 -1.39 -9.57 12.40
CA ARG A 132 -2.74 -9.23 12.88
C ARG A 132 -3.66 -10.44 13.00
N GLY A 133 -3.50 -11.45 12.15
CA GLY A 133 -4.23 -12.72 12.26
C GLY A 133 -3.87 -13.47 13.55
N VAL A 134 -2.58 -13.57 13.84
CA VAL A 134 -2.07 -14.23 15.07
C VAL A 134 -2.50 -13.49 16.35
N GLU A 135 -2.57 -12.14 16.33
CA GLU A 135 -3.04 -11.35 17.47
C GLU A 135 -4.56 -11.48 17.72
N ARG A 136 -5.35 -11.85 16.71
CA ARG A 136 -6.80 -11.99 16.80
C ARG A 136 -7.28 -13.40 17.16
N ASP A 137 -6.40 -14.39 17.03
CA ASP A 137 -6.64 -15.76 17.42
C ASP A 137 -5.73 -16.09 18.63
N PRO A 138 -6.11 -15.65 19.85
CA PRO A 138 -5.42 -16.08 21.05
C PRO A 138 -5.68 -17.59 21.11
N LEU A 139 -4.61 -18.37 20.98
CA LEU A 139 -4.61 -19.81 21.17
C LEU A 139 -5.55 -20.11 22.35
N GLU A 140 -6.65 -20.82 22.10
CA GLU A 140 -7.48 -21.36 23.18
C GLU A 140 -6.54 -22.03 24.19
N PRO A 141 -6.66 -21.73 25.48
CA PRO A 141 -5.86 -22.43 26.46
C PRO A 141 -6.09 -23.93 26.26
N ARG A 142 -5.03 -24.64 26.03
CA ARG A 142 -4.99 -26.09 25.86
C ARG A 142 -5.43 -26.74 27.16
N THR A 143 -6.73 -26.67 27.45
CA THR A 143 -7.36 -27.17 28.70
C THR A 143 -7.50 -28.68 28.73
N ASP A 144 -7.15 -29.39 27.65
CA ASP A 144 -7.47 -30.80 27.50
C ASP A 144 -6.33 -31.76 27.87
N LEU A 145 -5.13 -31.26 28.21
CA LEU A 145 -4.01 -32.15 28.54
C LEU A 145 -3.86 -32.46 30.06
N ASP A 146 -4.58 -31.75 30.94
CA ASP A 146 -4.52 -31.98 32.39
C ASP A 146 -5.74 -32.69 32.97
N ALA A 147 -6.65 -33.20 32.13
CA ALA A 147 -7.71 -34.09 32.56
C ALA A 147 -7.11 -35.45 32.94
N LYS A 148 -6.56 -35.54 34.16
CA LYS A 148 -6.14 -36.79 34.79
C LYS A 148 -7.31 -37.77 34.81
N PRO A 149 -7.17 -38.99 34.24
CA PRO A 149 -8.26 -39.96 34.26
C PRO A 149 -8.64 -40.30 35.68
N PRO A 150 -9.94 -40.52 36.00
CA PRO A 150 -10.39 -40.93 37.31
C PRO A 150 -9.82 -42.33 37.65
N ARG A 151 -9.36 -42.49 38.91
CA ARG A 151 -8.93 -43.78 39.47
C ARG A 151 -10.11 -44.63 39.80
#